data_efb19657baa8029906da114060040384
#
_entry.id   efb19657baa8029906da114060040384
#
_cell.length_a   1.000
_cell.length_b   1.000
_cell.length_c   1.000
_cell.angle_alpha   90.00
_cell.angle_beta   90.00
_cell.angle_gamma   90.00
#
_symmetry.space_group_name_H-M   'P 1'
#
loop_
_entity.id
_entity.type
_entity.pdbx_description
1 polymer ?
#
loop_
_entity_poly.entity_id
_entity_poly.type
_entity_poly.pdbx_seq_one_letter_code
_entity_poly.pdbx_strand_id
1 'polypeptide(L)'
;MKKLLISCLLAAALLVTLGGAALADHEETAPARETVQEPIRDYAPGTVPAQTGAVQSMSPAVHGVLLAMLHHGADEFQADDTALAWESLYNMLSLYGQLDERSEYQDSDHLLLLSETVRDYTAALDVSFDELGPLPGALSDRIVYDAAADSYQVVCGNDSQAQFQVYTAEQTAGGLVLEGALVSLTDQTDLARFEAALQPRDSMFGYAITALTLT
;
A
#
# COMPACT_ATOMS: atom_id res chain seq x y z
N MET A 1 2.65 -32.44 28.49
CA MET A 1 3.33 -32.13 29.75
C MET A 1 4.64 -31.41 29.47
N LYS A 2 4.89 -30.34 30.18
CA LYS A 2 6.01 -29.37 30.21
C LYS A 2 5.86 -28.14 29.33
N LYS A 3 5.24 -27.12 29.95
CA LYS A 3 5.27 -25.71 29.58
C LYS A 3 6.67 -25.16 29.88
N LEU A 4 7.29 -24.46 28.93
CA LEU A 4 8.47 -23.64 29.17
C LEU A 4 8.09 -22.18 28.98
N LEU A 5 7.93 -21.48 30.11
CA LEU A 5 7.86 -20.04 30.21
C LEU A 5 9.28 -19.47 30.08
N ILE A 6 9.52 -18.63 29.10
CA ILE A 6 10.73 -17.81 29.04
C ILE A 6 10.31 -16.37 29.37
N SER A 7 10.69 -15.98 30.57
CA SER A 7 10.59 -14.64 31.12
C SER A 7 11.81 -13.85 30.65
N CYS A 8 11.65 -12.78 29.86
CA CYS A 8 12.73 -11.83 29.60
C CYS A 8 12.66 -10.67 30.58
N LEU A 9 13.67 -10.61 31.43
CA LEU A 9 13.95 -9.55 32.39
C LEU A 9 14.43 -8.28 31.66
N LEU A 10 13.77 -7.16 31.93
CA LEU A 10 14.27 -5.82 31.69
C LEU A 10 15.35 -5.49 32.74
N ALA A 11 16.54 -5.12 32.28
CA ALA A 11 17.56 -4.49 33.11
C ALA A 11 17.76 -3.03 32.63
N ALA A 12 17.20 -2.10 33.42
CA ALA A 12 17.50 -0.68 33.33
C ALA A 12 18.80 -0.40 34.12
N ALA A 13 19.82 0.16 33.48
CA ALA A 13 20.96 0.72 34.17
C ALA A 13 21.02 2.22 33.93
N LEU A 14 20.68 2.95 35.00
CA LEU A 14 20.88 4.39 35.15
C LEU A 14 22.32 4.61 35.61
N LEU A 15 23.08 5.39 34.86
CA LEU A 15 24.39 5.93 35.33
C LEU A 15 24.38 7.44 35.16
N VAL A 16 24.23 8.11 36.32
CA VAL A 16 24.47 9.53 36.51
C VAL A 16 25.93 9.70 36.88
N THR A 17 26.67 10.53 36.13
CA THR A 17 27.92 11.10 36.59
C THR A 17 27.92 12.61 36.38
N LEU A 18 27.88 13.34 37.50
CA LEU A 18 28.22 14.77 37.62
C LEU A 18 29.74 14.95 37.62
N GLY A 19 30.17 16.03 37.02
CA GLY A 19 31.52 16.60 37.14
C GLY A 19 31.76 17.52 35.94
N GLY A 20 31.73 18.79 36.01
CA GLY A 20 32.40 19.81 36.72
C GLY A 20 33.38 20.55 35.80
N ALA A 21 32.96 21.76 35.36
CA ALA A 21 33.71 22.97 35.02
C ALA A 21 35.10 22.89 34.36
N ALA A 22 35.27 23.60 33.20
CA ALA A 22 36.18 24.75 33.05
C ALA A 22 36.12 25.36 31.65
N LEU A 23 36.11 26.66 31.61
CA LEU A 23 36.15 27.62 30.52
C LEU A 23 37.29 27.38 29.52
N ALA A 24 36.99 27.50 28.23
CA ALA A 24 37.91 28.08 27.24
C ALA A 24 37.10 28.54 26.03
N ASP A 25 37.08 29.85 25.80
CA ASP A 25 36.66 30.52 24.58
C ASP A 25 37.46 29.97 23.39
N HIS A 26 36.76 29.45 22.40
CA HIS A 26 37.22 29.46 21.02
C HIS A 26 35.99 29.67 20.13
N GLU A 27 35.90 30.90 19.68
CA GLU A 27 35.05 31.40 18.63
C GLU A 27 35.53 30.78 17.30
N GLU A 28 34.98 29.63 16.92
CA GLU A 28 35.14 29.03 15.60
C GLU A 28 33.85 29.20 14.83
N THR A 29 33.86 30.18 13.97
CA THR A 29 32.81 30.54 13.04
C THR A 29 32.56 29.34 12.09
N ALA A 30 31.61 28.48 12.40
CA ALA A 30 31.11 27.47 11.47
C ALA A 30 30.38 28.15 10.30
N PRO A 31 30.65 27.77 9.04
CA PRO A 31 29.92 28.32 7.91
C PRO A 31 28.46 27.98 8.04
N ALA A 32 27.61 29.00 7.92
CA ALA A 32 26.17 28.89 7.88
C ALA A 32 25.79 27.85 6.83
N ARG A 33 25.24 26.71 7.25
CA ARG A 33 24.51 25.82 6.36
C ARG A 33 23.30 26.60 5.87
N GLU A 34 23.39 27.02 4.63
CA GLU A 34 22.26 27.50 3.86
C GLU A 34 21.24 26.34 3.78
N THR A 35 20.29 26.35 4.69
CA THR A 35 19.10 25.48 4.59
C THR A 35 18.37 25.96 3.33
N VAL A 36 18.56 25.24 2.24
CA VAL A 36 17.68 25.32 1.09
C VAL A 36 16.32 24.84 1.60
N GLN A 37 15.50 25.80 2.02
CA GLN A 37 14.08 25.57 2.26
C GLN A 37 13.49 25.32 0.89
N GLU A 38 13.25 24.03 0.56
CA GLU A 38 12.35 23.71 -0.54
C GLU A 38 11.03 24.44 -0.30
N PRO A 39 10.46 25.07 -1.33
CA PRO A 39 9.21 25.80 -1.17
C PRO A 39 8.16 24.80 -0.67
N ILE A 40 7.65 25.06 0.55
CA ILE A 40 6.43 24.42 1.03
C ILE A 40 5.39 24.71 -0.06
N ARG A 41 5.02 23.67 -0.81
CA ARG A 41 3.93 23.77 -1.77
C ARG A 41 2.68 24.05 -0.96
N ASP A 42 2.20 25.29 -1.02
CA ASP A 42 0.89 25.70 -0.48
C ASP A 42 -0.18 24.91 -1.23
N TYR A 43 -0.57 23.78 -0.68
CA TYR A 43 -1.78 23.10 -1.10
C TYR A 43 -2.95 23.97 -0.65
N ALA A 44 -3.74 24.44 -1.63
CA ALA A 44 -4.91 25.23 -1.35
C ALA A 44 -5.82 24.45 -0.37
N PRO A 45 -6.16 25.02 0.79
CA PRO A 45 -7.03 24.35 1.75
C PRO A 45 -8.46 24.40 1.21
N GLY A 46 -9.02 23.29 0.78
CA GLY A 46 -10.42 23.30 0.40
C GLY A 46 -11.08 22.04 -0.13
N THR A 47 -10.38 20.93 -0.37
CA THR A 47 -11.01 19.80 -1.08
C THR A 47 -11.02 18.44 -0.31
N VAL A 48 -10.53 18.37 0.90
CA VAL A 48 -10.15 17.09 1.53
C VAL A 48 -11.24 16.37 2.38
N PRO A 49 -12.27 16.98 3.01
CA PRO A 49 -13.03 16.24 4.03
C PRO A 49 -14.02 15.18 3.51
N ALA A 50 -14.68 15.39 2.38
CA ALA A 50 -15.70 14.46 1.89
C ALA A 50 -15.11 13.26 1.09
N GLN A 51 -13.89 13.38 0.64
CA GLN A 51 -13.20 12.41 -0.23
C GLN A 51 -12.34 11.41 0.55
N THR A 52 -12.08 11.66 1.83
CA THR A 52 -11.19 10.83 2.66
C THR A 52 -11.66 9.37 2.74
N GLY A 53 -12.96 9.12 2.85
CA GLY A 53 -13.51 7.77 2.92
C GLY A 53 -13.32 6.98 1.62
N ALA A 54 -13.62 7.58 0.46
CA ALA A 54 -13.44 6.95 -0.85
C ALA A 54 -11.96 6.68 -1.16
N VAL A 55 -11.08 7.65 -0.87
CA VAL A 55 -9.63 7.48 -1.02
C VAL A 55 -9.11 6.36 -0.13
N GLN A 56 -9.52 6.31 1.14
CA GLN A 56 -9.12 5.25 2.06
C GLN A 56 -9.62 3.88 1.62
N SER A 57 -10.88 3.79 1.20
CA SER A 57 -11.47 2.55 0.71
C SER A 57 -10.74 2.01 -0.51
N MET A 58 -10.36 2.88 -1.45
CA MET A 58 -9.66 2.50 -2.68
C MET A 58 -8.13 2.37 -2.53
N SER A 59 -7.58 2.68 -1.34
CA SER A 59 -6.14 2.58 -1.08
C SER A 59 -5.53 1.22 -1.46
N PRO A 60 -6.13 0.08 -1.09
CA PRO A 60 -5.59 -1.22 -1.45
C PRO A 60 -5.51 -1.42 -2.97
N ALA A 61 -6.55 -1.02 -3.69
CA ALA A 61 -6.63 -1.22 -5.13
C ALA A 61 -5.65 -0.32 -5.89
N VAL A 62 -5.65 0.99 -5.61
CA VAL A 62 -4.73 1.95 -6.28
C VAL A 62 -3.28 1.57 -5.99
N HIS A 63 -2.94 1.26 -4.73
CA HIS A 63 -1.58 0.85 -4.37
C HIS A 63 -1.17 -0.46 -5.04
N GLY A 64 -2.04 -1.47 -5.02
CA GLY A 64 -1.77 -2.76 -5.64
C GLY A 64 -1.54 -2.66 -7.15
N VAL A 65 -2.34 -1.84 -7.85
CA VAL A 65 -2.19 -1.58 -9.28
C VAL A 65 -0.88 -0.84 -9.58
N LEU A 66 -0.56 0.22 -8.84
CA LEU A 66 0.68 0.98 -9.03
C LEU A 66 1.93 0.10 -8.89
N LEU A 67 1.97 -0.78 -7.89
CA LEU A 67 3.07 -1.72 -7.69
C LEU A 67 3.18 -2.71 -8.86
N ALA A 68 2.04 -3.25 -9.33
CA ALA A 68 2.01 -4.16 -10.46
C ALA A 68 2.48 -3.47 -11.75
N MET A 69 2.00 -2.25 -12.03
CA MET A 69 2.40 -1.47 -13.19
C MET A 69 3.91 -1.19 -13.20
N LEU A 70 4.49 -0.79 -12.07
CA LEU A 70 5.94 -0.59 -11.97
C LEU A 70 6.73 -1.88 -12.21
N HIS A 71 6.27 -3.01 -11.67
CA HIS A 71 6.92 -4.29 -11.87
C HIS A 71 6.89 -4.75 -13.32
N HIS A 72 5.76 -4.55 -14.01
CA HIS A 72 5.59 -4.89 -15.41
C HIS A 72 6.16 -3.84 -16.38
N GLY A 73 6.52 -2.64 -15.90
CA GLY A 73 6.91 -1.52 -16.75
C GLY A 73 5.75 -1.00 -17.61
N ALA A 74 4.52 -1.08 -17.08
CA ALA A 74 3.31 -0.62 -17.75
C ALA A 74 3.03 0.84 -17.39
N ASP A 75 2.70 1.66 -18.39
CA ASP A 75 2.34 3.07 -18.19
C ASP A 75 0.83 3.27 -17.97
N GLU A 76 0.02 2.26 -18.29
CA GLU A 76 -1.44 2.27 -18.17
C GLU A 76 -1.95 0.93 -17.63
N PHE A 77 -2.90 0.97 -16.73
CA PHE A 77 -3.60 -0.22 -16.24
C PHE A 77 -4.64 -0.69 -17.26
N GLN A 78 -4.50 -1.93 -17.70
CA GLN A 78 -5.44 -2.62 -18.58
C GLN A 78 -6.06 -3.80 -17.82
N ALA A 79 -7.34 -3.71 -17.51
CA ALA A 79 -8.04 -4.74 -16.72
C ALA A 79 -8.13 -6.10 -17.44
N ASP A 80 -8.01 -6.14 -18.77
CA ASP A 80 -7.95 -7.33 -19.62
C ASP A 80 -6.53 -7.93 -19.76
N ASP A 81 -5.49 -7.24 -19.26
CA ASP A 81 -4.17 -7.85 -19.09
C ASP A 81 -4.20 -8.76 -17.86
N THR A 82 -4.37 -10.05 -18.11
CA THR A 82 -4.45 -11.08 -17.07
C THR A 82 -3.27 -11.06 -16.09
N ALA A 83 -2.05 -10.84 -16.59
CA ALA A 83 -0.86 -10.86 -15.73
C ALA A 83 -0.85 -9.64 -14.80
N LEU A 84 -1.15 -8.47 -15.35
CA LEU A 84 -1.21 -7.22 -14.59
C LEU A 84 -2.36 -7.22 -13.58
N ALA A 85 -3.56 -7.71 -13.98
CA ALA A 85 -4.71 -7.79 -13.10
C ALA A 85 -4.50 -8.77 -11.92
N TRP A 86 -3.92 -9.96 -12.17
CA TRP A 86 -3.58 -10.90 -11.12
C TRP A 86 -2.49 -10.39 -10.17
N GLU A 87 -1.48 -9.70 -10.70
CA GLU A 87 -0.45 -9.12 -9.83
C GLU A 87 -0.99 -7.96 -9.00
N SER A 88 -1.87 -7.14 -9.57
CA SER A 88 -2.60 -6.11 -8.82
C SER A 88 -3.41 -6.72 -7.68
N LEU A 89 -4.19 -7.76 -7.97
CA LEU A 89 -4.95 -8.50 -6.97
C LEU A 89 -4.04 -9.12 -5.90
N TYR A 90 -2.94 -9.75 -6.30
CA TYR A 90 -1.96 -10.28 -5.34
C TYR A 90 -1.44 -9.20 -4.39
N ASN A 91 -1.03 -8.05 -4.92
CA ASN A 91 -0.54 -6.96 -4.10
C ASN A 91 -1.60 -6.44 -3.12
N MET A 92 -2.88 -6.35 -3.56
CA MET A 92 -4.00 -5.99 -2.67
C MET A 92 -4.15 -7.00 -1.52
N LEU A 93 -4.20 -8.30 -1.83
CA LEU A 93 -4.40 -9.36 -0.85
C LEU A 93 -3.20 -9.50 0.09
N SER A 94 -1.99 -9.44 -0.46
CA SER A 94 -0.74 -9.63 0.26
C SER A 94 -0.44 -8.50 1.25
N LEU A 95 -0.77 -7.24 0.91
CA LEU A 95 -0.50 -6.07 1.73
C LEU A 95 -1.68 -5.70 2.65
N TYR A 96 -2.91 -5.94 2.21
CA TYR A 96 -4.11 -5.45 2.88
C TYR A 96 -5.09 -6.55 3.29
N GLY A 97 -4.94 -7.78 2.77
CA GLY A 97 -5.85 -8.88 3.07
C GLY A 97 -5.95 -9.18 4.57
N GLN A 98 -4.89 -8.95 5.33
CA GLN A 98 -4.88 -9.08 6.79
C GLN A 98 -5.83 -8.11 7.53
N LEU A 99 -6.27 -7.04 6.88
CA LEU A 99 -7.22 -6.08 7.43
C LEU A 99 -8.69 -6.51 7.21
N ASP A 100 -8.92 -7.53 6.40
CA ASP A 100 -10.25 -8.11 6.18
C ASP A 100 -10.55 -9.10 7.32
N GLU A 101 -11.66 -8.89 8.01
CA GLU A 101 -12.08 -9.74 9.14
C GLU A 101 -12.37 -11.21 8.73
N ARG A 102 -12.52 -11.48 7.42
CA ARG A 102 -12.73 -12.81 6.85
C ARG A 102 -11.43 -13.57 6.57
N SER A 103 -10.28 -12.91 6.72
CA SER A 103 -8.97 -13.52 6.52
C SER A 103 -8.49 -14.20 7.80
N GLU A 104 -7.75 -15.30 7.65
CA GLU A 104 -7.12 -16.02 8.73
C GLU A 104 -5.62 -16.17 8.47
N TYR A 105 -4.78 -15.98 9.49
CA TYR A 105 -3.38 -16.34 9.38
C TYR A 105 -3.23 -17.85 9.48
N GLN A 106 -2.66 -18.48 8.45
CA GLN A 106 -2.29 -19.88 8.50
C GLN A 106 -0.96 -20.06 9.26
N ASP A 107 -0.04 -19.14 9.05
CA ASP A 107 1.25 -19.01 9.76
C ASP A 107 1.71 -17.54 9.74
N SER A 108 3.02 -17.28 10.01
CA SER A 108 3.56 -15.91 10.03
C SER A 108 3.56 -15.22 8.67
N ASP A 109 3.57 -15.97 7.58
CA ASP A 109 3.86 -15.49 6.25
C ASP A 109 2.72 -15.75 5.25
N HIS A 110 1.66 -16.45 5.69
CA HIS A 110 0.56 -16.83 4.81
C HIS A 110 -0.80 -16.47 5.40
N LEU A 111 -1.62 -15.84 4.55
CA LEU A 111 -3.06 -15.63 4.79
C LEU A 111 -3.86 -16.72 4.09
N LEU A 112 -4.91 -17.16 4.75
CA LEU A 112 -5.97 -17.97 4.17
C LEU A 112 -7.19 -17.07 3.92
N LEU A 113 -7.67 -17.07 2.67
CA LEU A 113 -8.79 -16.27 2.21
C LEU A 113 -9.77 -17.17 1.46
N LEU A 114 -11.05 -17.10 1.81
CA LEU A 114 -12.09 -17.79 1.05
C LEU A 114 -12.17 -17.23 -0.38
N SER A 115 -12.53 -18.05 -1.35
CA SER A 115 -12.71 -17.63 -2.75
C SER A 115 -13.66 -16.45 -2.90
N GLU A 116 -14.72 -16.40 -2.07
CA GLU A 116 -15.66 -15.28 -2.04
C GLU A 116 -14.95 -13.96 -1.69
N THR A 117 -14.09 -13.98 -0.68
CA THR A 117 -13.30 -12.79 -0.29
C THR A 117 -12.40 -12.33 -1.44
N VAL A 118 -11.69 -13.26 -2.08
CA VAL A 118 -10.81 -12.94 -3.22
C VAL A 118 -11.61 -12.35 -4.39
N ARG A 119 -12.80 -12.88 -4.67
CA ARG A 119 -13.74 -12.35 -5.69
C ARG A 119 -14.17 -10.92 -5.38
N ASP A 120 -14.45 -10.61 -4.11
CA ASP A 120 -14.85 -9.25 -3.71
C ASP A 120 -13.72 -8.23 -3.97
N TYR A 121 -12.46 -8.63 -3.82
CA TYR A 121 -11.32 -7.76 -4.11
C TYR A 121 -11.20 -7.43 -5.60
N THR A 122 -11.57 -8.32 -6.52
CA THR A 122 -11.50 -8.03 -7.96
C THR A 122 -12.45 -6.92 -8.40
N ALA A 123 -13.54 -6.72 -7.67
CA ALA A 123 -14.50 -5.66 -7.98
C ALA A 123 -13.88 -4.26 -8.00
N ALA A 124 -12.80 -4.03 -7.25
CA ALA A 124 -12.10 -2.76 -7.25
C ALA A 124 -11.24 -2.53 -8.52
N LEU A 125 -10.94 -3.59 -9.27
CA LEU A 125 -10.15 -3.56 -10.51
C LEU A 125 -11.01 -3.45 -11.78
N ASP A 126 -12.33 -3.28 -11.64
CA ASP A 126 -13.32 -3.29 -12.74
C ASP A 126 -13.28 -4.57 -13.60
N VAL A 127 -12.91 -5.69 -12.99
CA VAL A 127 -12.86 -7.00 -13.64
C VAL A 127 -13.62 -8.02 -12.79
N SER A 128 -14.39 -8.89 -13.43
CA SER A 128 -14.98 -10.02 -12.71
C SER A 128 -13.92 -11.10 -12.50
N PHE A 129 -14.03 -11.82 -11.38
CA PHE A 129 -13.07 -12.89 -11.08
C PHE A 129 -13.02 -13.97 -12.19
N ASP A 130 -14.15 -14.27 -12.81
CA ASP A 130 -14.24 -15.26 -13.88
C ASP A 130 -13.58 -14.77 -15.18
N GLU A 131 -13.40 -13.45 -15.36
CA GLU A 131 -12.73 -12.83 -16.51
C GLU A 131 -11.22 -12.69 -16.30
N LEU A 132 -10.72 -12.82 -15.07
CA LEU A 132 -9.26 -12.78 -14.81
C LEU A 132 -8.49 -13.87 -15.56
N GLY A 133 -9.17 -14.96 -15.94
CA GLY A 133 -8.51 -16.11 -16.55
C GLY A 133 -7.63 -16.90 -15.55
N PRO A 134 -6.77 -17.81 -16.02
CA PRO A 134 -5.98 -18.67 -15.15
C PRO A 134 -4.89 -17.86 -14.43
N LEU A 135 -4.57 -18.28 -13.20
CA LEU A 135 -3.45 -17.72 -12.43
C LEU A 135 -2.14 -17.84 -13.22
N PRO A 136 -1.41 -16.72 -13.44
CA PRO A 136 -0.12 -16.75 -14.11
C PRO A 136 0.91 -17.60 -13.34
N GLY A 137 1.72 -18.37 -14.05
CA GLY A 137 2.74 -19.22 -13.44
C GLY A 137 3.76 -18.46 -12.59
N ALA A 138 4.00 -17.19 -12.88
CA ALA A 138 4.87 -16.31 -12.08
C ALA A 138 4.35 -16.05 -10.66
N LEU A 139 3.05 -16.23 -10.42
CA LEU A 139 2.41 -16.05 -9.11
C LEU A 139 2.10 -17.37 -8.40
N SER A 140 2.37 -18.52 -9.02
CA SER A 140 2.01 -19.84 -8.48
C SER A 140 2.66 -20.16 -7.11
N ASP A 141 3.81 -19.56 -6.80
CA ASP A 141 4.48 -19.70 -5.51
C ASP A 141 3.98 -18.67 -4.46
N ARG A 142 3.14 -17.72 -4.88
CA ARG A 142 2.64 -16.63 -4.02
C ARG A 142 1.17 -16.73 -3.73
N ILE A 143 0.40 -17.31 -4.65
CA ILE A 143 -1.02 -17.58 -4.51
C ILE A 143 -1.27 -19.05 -4.85
N VAL A 144 -1.83 -19.80 -3.92
CA VAL A 144 -2.17 -21.21 -4.11
C VAL A 144 -3.66 -21.41 -3.83
N TYR A 145 -4.37 -21.97 -4.79
CA TYR A 145 -5.78 -22.30 -4.61
C TYR A 145 -5.95 -23.71 -4.09
N ASP A 146 -6.68 -23.86 -2.98
CA ASP A 146 -7.15 -25.14 -2.44
C ASP A 146 -8.61 -25.38 -2.83
N ALA A 147 -8.80 -26.25 -3.83
CA ALA A 147 -10.13 -26.58 -4.32
C ALA A 147 -10.98 -27.38 -3.30
N ALA A 148 -10.37 -28.03 -2.31
CA ALA A 148 -11.11 -28.78 -1.30
C ALA A 148 -11.71 -27.86 -0.23
N ALA A 149 -11.03 -26.75 0.06
CA ALA A 149 -11.47 -25.76 1.04
C ALA A 149 -12.13 -24.53 0.38
N ASP A 150 -12.12 -24.44 -0.96
CA ASP A 150 -12.53 -23.27 -1.74
C ASP A 150 -11.88 -21.98 -1.22
N SER A 151 -10.57 -22.02 -1.07
CA SER A 151 -9.80 -20.96 -0.46
C SER A 151 -8.47 -20.72 -1.18
N TYR A 152 -7.91 -19.56 -0.96
CA TYR A 152 -6.59 -19.16 -1.43
C TYR A 152 -5.62 -18.99 -0.26
N GLN A 153 -4.47 -19.60 -0.37
CA GLN A 153 -3.31 -19.28 0.46
C GLN A 153 -2.50 -18.21 -0.25
N VAL A 154 -2.29 -17.08 0.42
CA VAL A 154 -1.59 -15.92 -0.14
C VAL A 154 -0.38 -15.62 0.73
N VAL A 155 0.80 -15.51 0.12
CA VAL A 155 2.02 -15.08 0.81
C VAL A 155 1.86 -13.61 1.20
N CYS A 156 2.02 -13.30 2.49
CA CYS A 156 1.99 -11.94 2.98
C CYS A 156 3.18 -11.16 2.43
N GLY A 157 2.91 -9.98 1.86
CA GLY A 157 3.96 -9.04 1.52
C GLY A 157 4.63 -8.50 2.77
N ASN A 158 5.92 -8.28 2.71
CA ASN A 158 6.56 -7.37 3.65
C ASN A 158 6.00 -5.97 3.36
N ASP A 159 6.01 -5.10 4.38
CA ASP A 159 5.64 -3.69 4.20
C ASP A 159 6.29 -3.19 2.92
N SER A 160 5.46 -2.72 1.98
CA SER A 160 6.02 -2.23 0.72
C SER A 160 7.00 -1.11 1.04
N GLN A 161 8.15 -1.08 0.36
CA GLN A 161 9.11 -0.01 0.51
C GLN A 161 8.60 1.33 -0.07
N ALA A 162 7.33 1.35 -0.46
CA ALA A 162 6.64 2.46 -1.06
C ALA A 162 5.23 2.60 -0.48
N GLN A 163 4.74 3.83 -0.44
CA GLN A 163 3.36 4.15 -0.11
C GLN A 163 2.77 5.03 -1.20
N PHE A 164 1.47 4.91 -1.45
CA PHE A 164 0.83 5.86 -2.35
C PHE A 164 0.35 7.09 -1.56
N GLN A 165 0.48 8.26 -2.19
CA GLN A 165 0.01 9.53 -1.67
C GLN A 165 -0.92 10.18 -2.68
N VAL A 166 -2.09 10.63 -2.24
CA VAL A 166 -3.04 11.37 -3.07
C VAL A 166 -2.85 12.86 -2.83
N TYR A 167 -2.57 13.59 -3.88
CA TYR A 167 -2.40 15.04 -3.85
C TYR A 167 -3.71 15.78 -4.12
N THR A 168 -4.47 15.28 -5.10
CA THR A 168 -5.79 15.82 -5.44
C THR A 168 -6.81 14.69 -5.55
N ALA A 169 -8.05 15.01 -5.22
CA ALA A 169 -9.18 14.13 -5.43
C ALA A 169 -10.37 14.99 -5.85
N GLU A 170 -10.81 14.82 -7.08
CA GLU A 170 -11.86 15.64 -7.70
C GLU A 170 -13.10 14.81 -8.00
N GLN A 171 -14.25 15.25 -7.48
CA GLN A 171 -15.53 14.62 -7.80
C GLN A 171 -15.98 15.07 -9.19
N THR A 172 -16.22 14.13 -10.08
CA THR A 172 -16.75 14.38 -11.42
C THR A 172 -18.17 13.84 -11.56
N ALA A 173 -18.82 14.13 -12.68
CA ALA A 173 -20.16 13.56 -12.97
C ALA A 173 -20.13 12.02 -13.12
N GLY A 174 -18.98 11.43 -13.46
CA GLY A 174 -18.81 10.00 -13.66
C GLY A 174 -18.20 9.25 -12.47
N GLY A 175 -17.71 9.96 -11.45
CA GLY A 175 -17.04 9.35 -10.33
C GLY A 175 -16.01 10.25 -9.67
N LEU A 176 -14.84 9.70 -9.34
CA LEU A 176 -13.78 10.41 -8.64
C LEU A 176 -12.49 10.29 -9.45
N VAL A 177 -11.76 11.38 -9.64
CA VAL A 177 -10.42 11.41 -10.22
C VAL A 177 -9.41 11.69 -9.12
N LEU A 178 -8.38 10.85 -9.02
CA LEU A 178 -7.28 10.98 -8.07
C LEU A 178 -6.00 11.29 -8.82
N GLU A 179 -5.23 12.24 -8.32
CA GLU A 179 -3.84 12.44 -8.74
C GLU A 179 -2.92 12.26 -7.54
N GLY A 180 -1.77 11.66 -7.77
CA GLY A 180 -0.86 11.39 -6.67
C GLY A 180 0.48 10.81 -7.13
N ALA A 181 1.20 10.20 -6.18
CA ALA A 181 2.43 9.49 -6.44
C ALA A 181 2.56 8.23 -5.59
N LEU A 182 3.30 7.28 -6.10
CA LEU A 182 3.91 6.23 -5.30
C LEU A 182 5.25 6.78 -4.80
N VAL A 183 5.43 6.81 -3.49
CA VAL A 183 6.58 7.47 -2.83
C VAL A 183 7.41 6.42 -2.11
N SER A 184 8.73 6.46 -2.31
CA SER A 184 9.67 5.62 -1.58
C SER A 184 9.65 5.96 -0.08
N LEU A 185 9.54 4.94 0.77
CA LEU A 185 9.63 5.12 2.22
C LEU A 185 11.06 5.37 2.70
N THR A 186 12.06 5.05 1.87
CA THR A 186 13.47 5.17 2.25
C THR A 186 13.96 6.61 2.15
N ASP A 187 13.62 7.30 1.07
CA ASP A 187 14.15 8.63 0.74
C ASP A 187 13.07 9.68 0.41
N GLN A 188 11.81 9.29 0.50
CA GLN A 188 10.65 10.13 0.24
C GLN A 188 10.60 10.71 -1.19
N THR A 189 11.22 10.03 -2.15
CA THR A 189 11.16 10.41 -3.57
C THR A 189 9.95 9.81 -4.26
N ASP A 190 9.40 10.53 -5.25
CA ASP A 190 8.35 10.01 -6.13
C ASP A 190 8.96 8.90 -7.00
N LEU A 191 8.48 7.67 -6.85
CA LEU A 191 8.83 6.53 -7.71
C LEU A 191 8.06 6.58 -9.03
N ALA A 192 6.78 6.99 -8.95
CA ALA A 192 5.90 7.19 -10.10
C ALA A 192 4.79 8.15 -9.70
N ARG A 193 4.37 9.02 -10.63
CA ARG A 193 3.15 9.82 -10.49
C ARG A 193 2.02 9.12 -11.23
N PHE A 194 0.79 9.37 -10.79
CA PHE A 194 -0.37 8.73 -11.39
C PHE A 194 -1.59 9.63 -11.46
N GLU A 195 -2.47 9.33 -12.39
CA GLU A 195 -3.86 9.75 -12.43
C GLU A 195 -4.74 8.49 -12.44
N ALA A 196 -5.76 8.44 -11.59
CA ALA A 196 -6.70 7.33 -11.51
C ALA A 196 -8.15 7.84 -11.61
N ALA A 197 -8.94 7.26 -12.50
CA ALA A 197 -10.38 7.46 -12.60
C ALA A 197 -11.11 6.31 -11.92
N LEU A 198 -11.97 6.66 -10.96
CA LEU A 198 -12.76 5.73 -10.17
C LEU A 198 -14.23 5.93 -10.45
N GLN A 199 -14.96 4.85 -10.73
CA GLN A 199 -16.42 4.87 -10.86
C GLN A 199 -17.09 4.21 -9.65
N PRO A 200 -18.25 4.74 -9.18
CA PRO A 200 -19.02 4.12 -8.13
C PRO A 200 -19.43 2.69 -8.50
N ARG A 201 -19.25 1.75 -7.56
CA ARG A 201 -19.65 0.35 -7.68
C ARG A 201 -20.32 -0.12 -6.39
N ASP A 202 -21.27 -1.01 -6.52
CA ASP A 202 -21.84 -1.74 -5.38
C ASP A 202 -20.87 -2.87 -4.99
N SER A 203 -19.89 -2.52 -4.18
CA SER A 203 -18.83 -3.41 -3.70
C SER A 203 -18.33 -2.94 -2.33
N MET A 204 -17.55 -3.76 -1.65
CA MET A 204 -16.93 -3.39 -0.37
C MET A 204 -16.05 -2.14 -0.46
N PHE A 205 -15.51 -1.84 -1.64
CA PHE A 205 -14.67 -0.66 -1.89
C PHE A 205 -15.48 0.58 -2.26
N GLY A 206 -16.75 0.43 -2.68
CA GLY A 206 -17.63 1.51 -3.13
C GLY A 206 -17.29 2.10 -4.50
N TYR A 207 -16.14 1.77 -5.05
CA TYR A 207 -15.64 2.21 -6.35
C TYR A 207 -14.87 1.09 -7.05
N ALA A 208 -14.65 1.27 -8.37
CA ALA A 208 -13.72 0.50 -9.17
C ALA A 208 -12.79 1.43 -9.97
N ILE A 209 -11.57 0.98 -10.24
CA ILE A 209 -10.61 1.68 -11.11
C ILE A 209 -11.01 1.43 -12.56
N THR A 210 -11.43 2.46 -13.26
CA THR A 210 -11.78 2.38 -14.71
C THR A 210 -10.64 2.85 -15.61
N ALA A 211 -9.71 3.63 -15.08
CA ALA A 211 -8.46 3.99 -15.72
C ALA A 211 -7.42 4.33 -14.65
N LEU A 212 -6.18 3.95 -14.87
CA LEU A 212 -5.03 4.41 -14.11
C LEU A 212 -3.84 4.51 -15.02
N THR A 213 -3.20 5.68 -15.05
CA THR A 213 -2.04 5.97 -15.89
C THR A 213 -0.90 6.53 -15.05
N LEU A 214 0.35 6.20 -15.42
CA LEU A 214 1.55 6.86 -14.91
C LEU A 214 1.84 8.12 -15.72
N THR A 215 2.30 9.21 -15.05
CA THR A 215 2.50 10.55 -15.64
C THR A 215 3.88 11.12 -15.34
#